data_af6bef42b39dd8da7d129572f333e4db
#
_entry.id   af6bef42b39dd8da7d129572f333e4db
#
_cell.length_a   1.000
_cell.length_b   1.000
_cell.length_c   1.000
_cell.angle_alpha   90.00
_cell.angle_beta   90.00
_cell.angle_gamma   90.00
#
_symmetry.space_group_name_H-M   'P 1'
#
loop_
_entity.id
_entity.type
_entity.pdbx_description
1 polymer ?
#
loop_
_entity_poly.entity_id
_entity_poly.type
_entity_poly.pdbx_seq_one_letter_code
_entity_poly.pdbx_strand_id
1 'polypeptide(L)'
;MRAILIAAALLTTTAPAALAQQATAPTAAAAMPANAFERDRQSILAQAGQYRVHFDMRENVSFRADYDPLEEKLSGGSEIVRVVYDKGDKISLQHILVMEHDGQTIVVKHWRQDWVYQPETVLTYAGPNQWTLTPVPEAERAGAWSQTVWQ
;
A
#
# COMPACT_ATOMS: atom_id res chain seq x y z
N MET A 1 -72.52 32.73 41.26
CA MET A 1 -71.06 32.72 41.55
C MET A 1 -70.41 31.53 40.84
N ARG A 2 -69.75 31.78 39.75
CA ARG A 2 -69.04 30.75 38.93
C ARG A 2 -67.54 30.95 39.08
N ALA A 3 -66.88 29.96 39.68
CA ALA A 3 -65.45 29.96 39.82
C ALA A 3 -64.83 29.48 38.50
N ILE A 4 -63.89 30.25 37.96
CA ILE A 4 -63.10 29.94 36.77
C ILE A 4 -61.77 29.38 37.28
N LEU A 5 -61.46 28.11 36.93
CA LEU A 5 -60.21 27.46 37.19
C LEU A 5 -59.30 27.70 35.93
N ILE A 6 -58.19 28.40 36.12
CA ILE A 6 -57.16 28.58 35.11
C ILE A 6 -56.10 27.47 35.27
N ALA A 7 -56.03 26.56 34.34
CA ALA A 7 -54.99 25.55 34.29
C ALA A 7 -53.76 26.12 33.57
N ALA A 8 -52.64 26.25 34.30
CA ALA A 8 -51.35 26.62 33.72
C ALA A 8 -50.66 25.36 33.16
N ALA A 9 -50.45 25.32 31.86
CA ALA A 9 -49.67 24.29 31.19
C ALA A 9 -48.19 24.63 31.28
N LEU A 10 -47.41 23.84 32.00
CA LEU A 10 -45.93 23.90 31.95
C LEU A 10 -45.43 23.21 30.66
N LEU A 11 -44.89 23.98 29.74
CA LEU A 11 -44.09 23.45 28.61
C LEU A 11 -42.68 23.13 29.11
N THR A 12 -42.35 21.85 29.22
CA THR A 12 -40.97 21.38 29.41
C THR A 12 -40.31 21.28 28.10
N THR A 13 -39.38 22.17 27.80
CA THR A 13 -38.48 22.09 26.64
C THR A 13 -37.35 21.14 26.96
N THR A 14 -37.38 19.93 26.40
CA THR A 14 -36.25 19.00 26.40
C THR A 14 -35.24 19.44 25.34
N ALA A 15 -34.11 19.97 25.78
CA ALA A 15 -32.97 20.20 24.91
C ALA A 15 -32.34 18.85 24.47
N PRO A 16 -32.00 18.66 23.18
CA PRO A 16 -31.28 17.46 22.78
C PRO A 16 -29.85 17.51 23.34
N ALA A 17 -29.49 16.47 24.11
CA ALA A 17 -28.13 16.25 24.54
C ALA A 17 -27.25 15.99 23.28
N ALA A 18 -26.38 16.93 22.98
CA ALA A 18 -25.32 16.72 21.97
C ALA A 18 -24.39 15.62 22.50
N LEU A 19 -24.41 14.45 21.87
CA LEU A 19 -23.43 13.40 22.06
C LEU A 19 -22.07 13.95 21.57
N ALA A 20 -21.27 14.44 22.50
CA ALA A 20 -19.86 14.73 22.24
C ALA A 20 -19.17 13.39 21.88
N GLN A 21 -18.89 13.21 20.59
CA GLN A 21 -18.07 12.12 20.10
C GLN A 21 -16.67 12.32 20.69
N GLN A 22 -16.33 11.59 21.74
CA GLN A 22 -14.97 11.52 22.26
C GLN A 22 -14.12 10.90 21.16
N ALA A 23 -13.26 11.74 20.56
CA ALA A 23 -12.17 11.26 19.73
C ALA A 23 -11.32 10.34 20.60
N THR A 24 -11.40 9.04 20.37
CA THR A 24 -10.51 8.07 20.99
C THR A 24 -9.10 8.40 20.52
N ALA A 25 -8.22 8.75 21.49
CA ALA A 25 -6.79 8.88 21.24
C ALA A 25 -6.28 7.61 20.52
N PRO A 26 -5.34 7.72 19.58
CA PRO A 26 -4.80 6.55 18.90
C PRO A 26 -4.25 5.60 19.97
N THR A 27 -4.84 4.42 20.04
CA THR A 27 -4.37 3.33 20.91
C THR A 27 -2.92 3.06 20.50
N ALA A 28 -2.00 3.10 21.47
CA ALA A 28 -0.60 2.73 21.25
C ALA A 28 -0.57 1.42 20.44
N ALA A 29 0.15 1.41 19.33
CA ALA A 29 0.23 0.27 18.44
C ALA A 29 0.58 -0.96 19.27
N ALA A 30 -0.35 -1.93 19.33
CA ALA A 30 -0.11 -3.18 20.04
C ALA A 30 1.12 -3.83 19.44
N ALA A 31 2.10 -4.19 20.28
CA ALA A 31 3.32 -4.87 19.82
C ALA A 31 2.92 -6.09 18.98
N MET A 32 3.34 -6.14 17.72
CA MET A 32 3.05 -7.25 16.82
C MET A 32 3.66 -8.52 17.40
N PRO A 33 2.93 -9.65 17.43
CA PRO A 33 3.47 -10.89 17.96
C PRO A 33 4.72 -11.30 17.18
N ALA A 34 5.72 -11.87 17.85
CA ALA A 34 7.01 -12.26 17.26
C ALA A 34 6.89 -13.15 16.01
N ASN A 35 5.80 -13.91 15.88
CA ASN A 35 5.48 -14.72 14.71
C ASN A 35 5.00 -13.89 13.50
N ALA A 36 4.60 -12.64 13.67
CA ALA A 36 4.13 -11.80 12.58
C ALA A 36 5.26 -11.40 11.64
N PHE A 37 6.41 -11.00 12.20
CA PHE A 37 7.62 -10.73 11.42
C PHE A 37 8.01 -11.92 10.54
N GLU A 38 8.10 -13.12 11.13
CA GLU A 38 8.51 -14.30 10.37
C GLU A 38 7.47 -14.71 9.32
N ARG A 39 6.18 -14.58 9.62
CA ARG A 39 5.11 -14.83 8.65
C ARG A 39 5.23 -13.87 7.44
N ASP A 40 5.43 -12.59 7.70
CA ASP A 40 5.55 -11.58 6.65
C ASP A 40 6.85 -11.79 5.85
N ARG A 41 7.96 -12.11 6.54
CA ARG A 41 9.23 -12.47 5.92
C ARG A 41 9.07 -13.67 4.98
N GLN A 42 8.42 -14.74 5.41
CA GLN A 42 8.14 -15.90 4.56
C GLN A 42 7.25 -15.55 3.37
N SER A 43 6.29 -14.67 3.54
CA SER A 43 5.44 -14.19 2.44
C SER A 43 6.24 -13.41 1.39
N ILE A 44 7.22 -12.60 1.81
CA ILE A 44 8.12 -11.89 0.91
C ILE A 44 9.02 -12.88 0.17
N LEU A 45 9.63 -13.84 0.88
CA LEU A 45 10.52 -14.86 0.30
C LEU A 45 9.77 -15.79 -0.66
N ALA A 46 8.48 -16.05 -0.44
CA ALA A 46 7.65 -16.88 -1.31
C ALA A 46 7.43 -16.26 -2.71
N GLN A 47 7.78 -14.99 -2.92
CA GLN A 47 7.79 -14.37 -4.25
C GLN A 47 8.96 -14.87 -5.13
N ALA A 48 9.98 -15.53 -4.55
CA ALA A 48 11.05 -16.11 -5.33
C ALA A 48 10.53 -17.31 -6.14
N GLY A 49 10.93 -17.40 -7.41
CA GLY A 49 10.46 -18.47 -8.29
C GLY A 49 10.68 -18.18 -9.77
N GLN A 50 10.06 -19.01 -10.60
CA GLN A 50 10.00 -18.84 -12.05
C GLN A 50 8.56 -18.62 -12.46
N TYR A 51 8.34 -17.59 -13.26
CA TYR A 51 7.02 -17.13 -13.67
C TYR A 51 6.90 -17.02 -15.17
N ARG A 52 5.73 -17.35 -15.68
CA ARG A 52 5.29 -16.89 -16.98
C ARG A 52 4.39 -15.69 -16.77
N VAL A 53 4.81 -14.54 -17.33
CA VAL A 53 4.12 -13.27 -17.17
C VAL A 53 3.36 -12.94 -18.43
N HIS A 54 2.11 -12.51 -18.27
CA HIS A 54 1.28 -11.97 -19.33
C HIS A 54 0.87 -10.55 -18.96
N PHE A 55 1.06 -9.63 -19.88
CA PHE A 55 0.61 -8.24 -19.75
C PHE A 55 -0.57 -8.03 -20.69
N ASP A 56 -1.67 -7.56 -20.12
CA ASP A 56 -2.88 -7.11 -20.80
C ASP A 56 -3.05 -5.63 -20.47
N MET A 57 -2.70 -4.77 -21.43
CA MET A 57 -2.73 -3.33 -21.25
C MET A 57 -3.92 -2.74 -21.99
N ARG A 58 -4.83 -2.13 -21.23
CA ARG A 58 -6.04 -1.45 -21.74
C ARG A 58 -6.15 -0.08 -21.12
N GLU A 59 -6.57 0.89 -21.93
CA GLU A 59 -6.94 2.20 -21.41
C GLU A 59 -8.33 2.11 -20.78
N ASN A 60 -8.46 2.47 -19.51
CA ASN A 60 -9.71 2.31 -18.76
C ASN A 60 -10.56 3.57 -18.75
N VAL A 61 -9.92 4.75 -18.77
CA VAL A 61 -10.58 6.04 -18.66
C VAL A 61 -9.92 7.04 -19.58
N SER A 62 -10.72 7.70 -20.44
CA SER A 62 -10.27 8.87 -21.20
C SER A 62 -10.63 10.13 -20.43
N PHE A 63 -9.66 11.04 -20.29
CA PHE A 63 -9.87 12.40 -19.75
C PHE A 63 -10.22 13.41 -20.82
N ARG A 64 -10.34 12.97 -22.08
CA ARG A 64 -10.72 13.79 -23.23
C ARG A 64 -11.95 13.18 -23.90
N ALA A 65 -12.91 14.01 -24.25
CA ALA A 65 -14.15 13.58 -24.90
C ALA A 65 -13.96 13.15 -26.37
N ASP A 66 -12.89 13.65 -27.00
CA ASP A 66 -12.54 13.43 -28.41
C ASP A 66 -11.37 12.46 -28.61
N TYR A 67 -11.14 11.58 -27.64
CA TYR A 67 -10.04 10.60 -27.66
C TYR A 67 -10.56 9.20 -27.95
N ASP A 68 -10.05 8.60 -29.02
CA ASP A 68 -10.27 7.18 -29.32
C ASP A 68 -9.21 6.34 -28.58
N PRO A 69 -9.62 5.40 -27.70
CA PRO A 69 -8.69 4.55 -26.99
C PRO A 69 -7.80 3.74 -27.94
N LEU A 70 -6.55 3.54 -27.53
CA LEU A 70 -5.63 2.66 -28.24
C LEU A 70 -6.11 1.21 -28.18
N GLU A 71 -5.76 0.43 -29.21
CA GLU A 71 -6.01 -1.01 -29.20
C GLU A 71 -5.30 -1.67 -28.01
N GLU A 72 -5.96 -2.72 -27.49
CA GLU A 72 -5.40 -3.55 -26.43
C GLU A 72 -4.03 -4.09 -26.81
N LYS A 73 -3.04 -3.92 -25.93
CA LYS A 73 -1.69 -4.45 -26.13
C LYS A 73 -1.44 -5.65 -25.24
N LEU A 74 -1.30 -6.82 -25.87
CA LEU A 74 -0.92 -8.06 -25.20
C LEU A 74 0.57 -8.30 -25.39
N SER A 75 1.24 -8.64 -24.30
CA SER A 75 2.67 -9.03 -24.31
C SER A 75 2.97 -10.01 -23.18
N GLY A 76 4.16 -10.56 -23.13
CA GLY A 76 4.53 -11.50 -22.08
C GLY A 76 5.99 -11.91 -22.17
N GLY A 77 6.41 -12.69 -21.17
CA GLY A 77 7.76 -13.22 -21.07
C GLY A 77 7.88 -14.22 -19.93
N SER A 78 9.10 -14.67 -19.70
CA SER A 78 9.43 -15.45 -18.51
C SER A 78 10.20 -14.57 -17.55
N GLU A 79 9.89 -14.67 -16.26
CA GLU A 79 10.57 -13.92 -15.22
C GLU A 79 11.09 -14.86 -14.14
N ILE A 80 12.33 -14.65 -13.73
CA ILE A 80 12.94 -15.38 -12.61
C ILE A 80 13.16 -14.40 -11.49
N VAL A 81 12.56 -14.67 -10.32
CA VAL A 81 12.74 -13.88 -9.11
C VAL A 81 13.68 -14.63 -8.18
N ARG A 82 14.79 -13.99 -7.80
CA ARG A 82 15.80 -14.58 -6.92
C ARG A 82 16.00 -13.74 -5.68
N VAL A 83 16.10 -14.41 -4.53
CA VAL A 83 16.58 -13.80 -3.29
C VAL A 83 18.08 -13.53 -3.47
N VAL A 84 18.49 -12.26 -3.45
CA VAL A 84 19.89 -11.84 -3.55
C VAL A 84 20.45 -11.31 -2.24
N TYR A 85 19.57 -11.01 -1.30
CA TYR A 85 19.92 -10.63 0.07
C TYR A 85 18.79 -11.05 1.03
N ASP A 86 19.16 -11.62 2.17
CA ASP A 86 18.25 -12.00 3.24
C ASP A 86 19.01 -12.01 4.56
N LYS A 87 18.95 -10.91 5.31
CA LYS A 87 19.56 -10.80 6.64
C LYS A 87 18.65 -9.96 7.54
N GLY A 88 18.06 -10.63 8.53
CA GLY A 88 17.31 -10.02 9.61
C GLY A 88 16.16 -9.13 9.12
N ASP A 89 16.41 -7.86 9.12
CA ASP A 89 15.44 -6.80 8.82
C ASP A 89 15.37 -6.39 7.35
N LYS A 90 16.19 -7.01 6.48
CA LYS A 90 16.24 -6.66 5.05
C LYS A 90 16.20 -7.89 4.15
N ILE A 91 15.38 -7.80 3.09
CA ILE A 91 15.29 -8.79 2.00
C ILE A 91 15.40 -8.05 0.67
N SER A 92 16.19 -8.59 -0.27
CA SER A 92 16.23 -8.09 -1.64
C SER A 92 15.91 -9.20 -2.64
N LEU A 93 14.97 -8.93 -3.53
CA LEU A 93 14.55 -9.81 -4.60
C LEU A 93 14.95 -9.20 -5.94
N GLN A 94 15.77 -9.91 -6.72
CA GLN A 94 16.12 -9.52 -8.09
C GLN A 94 15.20 -10.20 -9.08
N HIS A 95 14.55 -9.40 -9.91
CA HIS A 95 13.76 -9.83 -11.04
C HIS A 95 14.62 -9.88 -12.29
N ILE A 96 14.56 -10.99 -13.01
CA ILE A 96 15.35 -11.26 -14.21
C ILE A 96 14.36 -11.64 -15.30
N LEU A 97 14.27 -10.79 -16.32
CA LEU A 97 13.42 -11.04 -17.48
C LEU A 97 14.16 -11.92 -18.48
N VAL A 98 13.50 -12.95 -18.97
CA VAL A 98 14.00 -13.83 -20.02
C VAL A 98 13.02 -13.77 -21.19
N MET A 99 13.52 -13.34 -22.34
CA MET A 99 12.73 -13.18 -23.57
C MET A 99 13.37 -13.94 -24.71
N GLU A 100 12.56 -14.42 -25.62
CA GLU A 100 13.00 -14.94 -26.93
C GLU A 100 12.74 -13.87 -27.98
N HIS A 101 13.78 -13.51 -28.73
CA HIS A 101 13.70 -12.57 -29.83
C HIS A 101 14.57 -13.04 -30.98
N ASP A 102 13.97 -13.25 -32.15
CA ASP A 102 14.64 -13.74 -33.36
C ASP A 102 15.47 -15.03 -33.15
N GLY A 103 14.93 -15.96 -32.33
CA GLY A 103 15.59 -17.22 -31.99
C GLY A 103 16.76 -17.09 -31.00
N GLN A 104 16.94 -15.91 -30.40
CA GLN A 104 17.93 -15.67 -29.37
C GLN A 104 17.29 -15.44 -28.02
N THR A 105 17.85 -16.06 -26.99
CA THR A 105 17.44 -15.82 -25.61
C THR A 105 18.11 -14.57 -25.08
N ILE A 106 17.33 -13.57 -24.70
CA ILE A 106 17.77 -12.32 -24.09
C ILE A 106 17.48 -12.37 -22.60
N VAL A 107 18.50 -12.12 -21.77
CA VAL A 107 18.40 -12.10 -20.31
C VAL A 107 18.72 -10.71 -19.80
N VAL A 108 17.77 -10.10 -19.09
CA VAL A 108 17.90 -8.74 -18.58
C VAL A 108 17.68 -8.72 -17.07
N LYS A 109 18.54 -8.04 -16.33
CA LYS A 109 18.20 -7.62 -14.96
C LYS A 109 17.10 -6.58 -15.09
N HIS A 110 15.88 -6.98 -14.76
CA HIS A 110 14.70 -6.17 -15.03
C HIS A 110 14.53 -5.10 -13.94
N TRP A 111 14.34 -5.52 -12.69
CA TRP A 111 14.19 -4.63 -11.55
C TRP A 111 14.48 -5.37 -10.25
N ARG A 112 14.62 -4.63 -9.14
CA ARG A 112 14.88 -5.20 -7.83
C ARG A 112 13.93 -4.62 -6.79
N GLN A 113 13.40 -5.47 -5.93
CA GLN A 113 12.68 -5.08 -4.72
C GLN A 113 13.63 -5.14 -3.54
N ASP A 114 13.70 -4.06 -2.78
CA ASP A 114 14.32 -4.03 -1.47
C ASP A 114 13.24 -3.85 -0.41
N TRP A 115 13.11 -4.82 0.48
CA TRP A 115 12.19 -4.83 1.61
C TRP A 115 12.96 -4.57 2.88
N VAL A 116 12.47 -3.62 3.72
CA VAL A 116 13.08 -3.27 5.00
C VAL A 116 12.01 -3.29 6.08
N TYR A 117 12.27 -4.04 7.14
CA TYR A 117 11.40 -4.11 8.32
C TYR A 117 11.64 -2.91 9.22
N GLN A 118 10.56 -2.29 9.73
CA GLN A 118 10.58 -1.11 10.59
C GLN A 118 11.52 0.01 10.07
N PRO A 119 11.32 0.49 8.84
CA PRO A 119 12.22 1.42 8.18
C PRO A 119 12.29 2.75 8.94
N GLU A 120 13.49 3.27 9.20
CA GLU A 120 13.68 4.60 9.79
C GLU A 120 13.33 5.72 8.81
N THR A 121 13.52 5.45 7.51
CA THR A 121 13.20 6.39 6.42
C THR A 121 12.59 5.65 5.24
N VAL A 122 11.78 6.36 4.46
CA VAL A 122 11.25 5.91 3.17
C VAL A 122 11.50 6.93 2.09
N LEU A 123 11.62 6.47 0.83
CA LEU A 123 11.68 7.36 -0.32
C LEU A 123 10.29 7.90 -0.62
N THR A 124 10.15 9.22 -0.58
CA THR A 124 8.91 9.93 -0.90
C THR A 124 9.10 10.74 -2.16
N TYR A 125 8.15 10.64 -3.08
CA TYR A 125 8.15 11.45 -4.29
C TYR A 125 7.92 12.92 -3.96
N ALA A 126 8.84 13.78 -4.38
CA ALA A 126 8.83 15.21 -4.08
C ALA A 126 8.60 16.10 -5.32
N GLY A 127 8.50 15.50 -6.51
CA GLY A 127 8.30 16.21 -7.77
C GLY A 127 9.03 15.52 -8.94
N PRO A 128 8.99 16.07 -10.16
CA PRO A 128 9.62 15.47 -11.32
C PRO A 128 11.10 15.12 -11.07
N ASN A 129 11.43 13.84 -11.16
CA ASN A 129 12.78 13.30 -10.91
C ASN A 129 13.35 13.62 -9.51
N GLN A 130 12.49 13.90 -8.52
CA GLN A 130 12.93 14.22 -7.17
C GLN A 130 12.33 13.24 -6.16
N TRP A 131 13.20 12.69 -5.34
CA TRP A 131 12.86 11.79 -4.25
C TRP A 131 13.55 12.26 -2.98
N THR A 132 12.85 12.20 -1.87
CA THR A 132 13.37 12.61 -0.56
C THR A 132 13.30 11.43 0.39
N LEU A 133 14.34 11.22 1.18
CA LEU A 133 14.30 10.31 2.33
C LEU A 133 13.52 10.99 3.46
N THR A 134 12.33 10.48 3.72
CA THR A 134 11.42 10.99 4.75
C THR A 134 11.49 10.11 5.98
N PRO A 135 11.73 10.67 7.18
CA PRO A 135 11.70 9.91 8.43
C PRO A 135 10.31 9.30 8.68
N VAL A 136 10.28 8.06 9.14
CA VAL A 136 9.04 7.38 9.57
C VAL A 136 8.95 7.44 11.10
N PRO A 137 7.88 8.00 11.67
CA PRO A 137 7.66 8.01 13.11
C PRO A 137 7.69 6.59 13.71
N GLU A 138 8.24 6.44 14.92
CA GLU A 138 8.38 5.14 15.57
C GLU A 138 7.06 4.37 15.67
N ALA A 139 5.97 5.08 15.99
CA ALA A 139 4.63 4.48 16.09
C ALA A 139 4.09 3.94 14.77
N GLU A 140 4.53 4.50 13.62
CA GLU A 140 4.08 4.08 12.29
C GLU A 140 4.93 2.94 11.72
N ARG A 141 6.19 2.80 12.16
CA ARG A 141 7.08 1.75 11.67
C ARG A 141 6.97 0.43 12.44
N ALA A 142 6.34 0.42 13.61
CA ALA A 142 6.20 -0.78 14.41
C ALA A 142 5.45 -1.89 13.65
N GLY A 143 6.13 -2.99 13.34
CA GLY A 143 5.58 -4.11 12.57
C GLY A 143 5.39 -3.86 11.07
N ALA A 144 5.83 -2.71 10.55
CA ALA A 144 5.67 -2.37 9.14
C ALA A 144 6.89 -2.78 8.29
N TRP A 145 6.65 -3.07 7.01
CA TRP A 145 7.67 -3.25 6.00
C TRP A 145 7.57 -2.13 4.96
N SER A 146 8.70 -1.60 4.55
CA SER A 146 8.77 -0.76 3.34
C SER A 146 9.25 -1.57 2.15
N GLN A 147 8.78 -1.21 0.96
CA GLN A 147 9.29 -1.74 -0.30
C GLN A 147 9.83 -0.58 -1.15
N THR A 148 11.05 -0.73 -1.65
CA THR A 148 11.61 0.15 -2.68
C THR A 148 11.89 -0.67 -3.93
N VAL A 149 11.46 -0.17 -5.09
CA VAL A 149 11.69 -0.79 -6.40
C VAL A 149 12.74 0.02 -7.16
N TRP A 150 13.76 -0.66 -7.65
CA TRP A 150 14.85 -0.10 -8.45
C TRP A 150 14.80 -0.67 -9.86
N GLN A 151 14.82 0.21 -10.85
CA GLN A 151 14.91 -0.11 -12.28
C GLN A 151 16.27 0.27 -12.84
#